data_a6c5dc096c43d728d03d198d2ab90ff3
#
_entry.id   a6c5dc096c43d728d03d198d2ab90ff3
#
_cell.length_a   1.000
_cell.length_b   1.000
_cell.length_c   1.000
_cell.angle_alpha   90.00
_cell.angle_beta   90.00
_cell.angle_gamma   90.00
#
_symmetry.space_group_name_H-M   'P 1'
#
loop_
_entity.id
_entity.type
_entity.pdbx_description
1 polymer ?
#
loop_
_entity_poly.entity_id
_entity_poly.type
_entity_poly.pdbx_seq_one_letter_code
_entity_poly.pdbx_strand_id
1 'polypeptide(L)'
;MAVEKTVPAANAGAASAAGMRTVLVTGGAGYIGSHAVLQLLLAGFRAVVVDNLHNSTELAVRRVAALAGDHARNLSFHKIDLRDKGALEMVFATTRFDAVVHFAGLKAVGESVQKPLLYYDNNVIGTINLLDVMSAHGCKKLVFSSSAAVYGSPKNSPCTEEFPLTPNNPYGKTKLVVEDICRDIYRSDPEWKIILLRYFNPVGAHPSGYLGEDPCGIPNNLMPYVQQVAVGRRSALTVLGNDYATRDGTGIRDYIHVVDLADGHIAALQKLFENPGIGCEAYNLGTGRGTSVLEIVAAFEKASGKKIPLIIGPRRPGDAEILFSETAKAERELNWKAKYGIEEMCRDQWNWASKNPYGYGSPDSTKQNGHHINGSTDTLKQNGHYTYGSANSTRQNGHGFGSTNPTTQTGNGQTR
;
A
#
# COMPACT_ATOMS: atom_id res chain seq x y z
N MET A 1 -12.47 43.63 -18.16
CA MET A 1 -12.08 42.62 -19.16
C MET A 1 -11.29 41.54 -18.40
N ALA A 2 -11.94 40.41 -18.10
CA ALA A 2 -11.31 39.28 -17.43
C ALA A 2 -10.71 38.39 -18.53
N VAL A 3 -9.41 38.11 -18.42
CA VAL A 3 -8.70 37.22 -19.34
C VAL A 3 -8.85 35.81 -18.77
N GLU A 4 -9.68 34.99 -19.40
CA GLU A 4 -9.74 33.55 -19.17
C GLU A 4 -8.41 32.90 -19.60
N LYS A 5 -7.67 32.32 -18.64
CA LYS A 5 -6.55 31.48 -18.94
C LYS A 5 -7.06 30.08 -19.25
N THR A 6 -7.11 29.73 -20.52
CA THR A 6 -7.32 28.38 -21.01
C THR A 6 -6.14 27.50 -20.60
N VAL A 7 -6.42 26.44 -19.83
CA VAL A 7 -5.48 25.36 -19.53
C VAL A 7 -5.34 24.52 -20.80
N PRO A 8 -4.11 24.24 -21.29
CA PRO A 8 -3.95 23.38 -22.44
C PRO A 8 -4.33 21.94 -22.09
N ALA A 9 -5.22 21.35 -22.90
CA ALA A 9 -5.59 19.94 -22.85
C ALA A 9 -4.33 19.11 -23.08
N ALA A 10 -4.05 18.19 -22.14
CA ALA A 10 -3.00 17.19 -22.31
C ALA A 10 -3.32 16.35 -23.55
N ASN A 11 -2.31 16.21 -24.42
CA ASN A 11 -2.34 15.41 -25.64
C ASN A 11 -2.89 14.00 -25.36
N ALA A 12 -4.10 13.73 -25.82
CA ALA A 12 -4.61 12.38 -26.02
C ALA A 12 -3.87 11.77 -27.22
N GLY A 13 -2.65 11.29 -26.97
CA GLY A 13 -1.86 10.55 -27.95
C GLY A 13 -2.58 9.25 -28.30
N ALA A 14 -2.75 9.03 -29.60
CA ALA A 14 -3.28 7.90 -30.31
C ALA A 14 -3.55 6.64 -29.48
N ALA A 15 -4.81 6.39 -29.12
CA ALA A 15 -5.27 5.08 -28.67
C ALA A 15 -5.10 4.10 -29.84
N SER A 16 -4.02 3.30 -29.78
CA SER A 16 -3.84 2.13 -30.63
C SER A 16 -5.05 1.21 -30.45
N ALA A 17 -5.46 0.51 -31.51
CA ALA A 17 -6.56 -0.46 -31.54
C ALA A 17 -6.28 -1.74 -30.71
N ALA A 18 -5.50 -1.66 -29.64
CA ALA A 18 -5.32 -2.72 -28.66
C ALA A 18 -6.44 -2.60 -27.61
N GLY A 19 -7.18 -3.72 -27.39
CA GLY A 19 -8.26 -3.77 -26.42
C GLY A 19 -7.83 -3.26 -25.02
N MET A 20 -8.81 -2.88 -24.20
CA MET A 20 -8.59 -2.38 -22.83
C MET A 20 -7.73 -3.36 -22.02
N ARG A 21 -6.62 -2.91 -21.50
CA ARG A 21 -5.70 -3.73 -20.66
C ARG A 21 -6.30 -3.97 -19.28
N THR A 22 -6.17 -5.20 -18.80
CA THR A 22 -6.67 -5.63 -17.50
C THR A 22 -5.50 -5.79 -16.51
N VAL A 23 -5.57 -5.09 -15.38
CA VAL A 23 -4.55 -5.08 -14.33
C VAL A 23 -5.13 -5.67 -13.06
N LEU A 24 -4.44 -6.67 -12.49
CA LEU A 24 -4.72 -7.13 -11.13
C LEU A 24 -4.05 -6.18 -10.14
N VAL A 25 -4.79 -5.74 -9.13
CA VAL A 25 -4.29 -4.88 -8.04
C VAL A 25 -4.49 -5.58 -6.72
N THR A 26 -3.41 -6.13 -6.16
CA THR A 26 -3.47 -6.73 -4.82
C THR A 26 -3.29 -5.67 -3.74
N GLY A 27 -4.04 -5.76 -2.65
CA GLY A 27 -4.05 -4.69 -1.63
C GLY A 27 -4.73 -3.40 -2.12
N GLY A 28 -5.59 -3.52 -3.14
CA GLY A 28 -6.21 -2.36 -3.79
C GLY A 28 -7.31 -1.67 -2.97
N ALA A 29 -7.76 -2.25 -1.86
CA ALA A 29 -8.65 -1.59 -0.90
C ALA A 29 -7.89 -0.79 0.18
N GLY A 30 -6.56 -0.92 0.25
CA GLY A 30 -5.71 -0.19 1.17
C GLY A 30 -5.50 1.28 0.76
N TYR A 31 -4.76 2.03 1.60
CA TYR A 31 -4.52 3.46 1.40
C TYR A 31 -3.93 3.80 0.03
N ILE A 32 -2.73 3.28 -0.27
CA ILE A 32 -2.06 3.56 -1.56
C ILE A 32 -2.80 2.87 -2.70
N GLY A 33 -3.18 1.59 -2.49
CA GLY A 33 -3.85 0.78 -3.50
C GLY A 33 -5.13 1.41 -4.02
N SER A 34 -5.99 1.96 -3.15
CA SER A 34 -7.24 2.58 -3.57
C SER A 34 -7.05 3.85 -4.41
N HIS A 35 -6.03 4.67 -4.09
CA HIS A 35 -5.65 5.81 -4.93
C HIS A 35 -5.11 5.36 -6.29
N ALA A 36 -4.27 4.32 -6.31
CA ALA A 36 -3.75 3.76 -7.57
C ALA A 36 -4.85 3.13 -8.43
N VAL A 37 -5.82 2.42 -7.83
CA VAL A 37 -6.99 1.87 -8.54
C VAL A 37 -7.80 2.98 -9.20
N LEU A 38 -8.02 4.10 -8.50
CA LEU A 38 -8.69 5.26 -9.08
C LEU A 38 -7.94 5.78 -10.31
N GLN A 39 -6.62 6.00 -10.20
CA GLN A 39 -5.81 6.48 -11.32
C GLN A 39 -5.79 5.49 -12.49
N LEU A 40 -5.75 4.16 -12.23
CA LEU A 40 -5.84 3.14 -13.26
C LEU A 40 -7.15 3.24 -14.06
N LEU A 41 -8.28 3.36 -13.36
CA LEU A 41 -9.58 3.50 -14.00
C LEU A 41 -9.66 4.77 -14.86
N LEU A 42 -9.20 5.91 -14.33
CA LEU A 42 -9.16 7.18 -15.05
C LEU A 42 -8.21 7.15 -16.25
N ALA A 43 -7.13 6.35 -16.18
CA ALA A 43 -6.21 6.11 -17.29
C ALA A 43 -6.73 5.08 -18.31
N GLY A 44 -7.95 4.57 -18.16
CA GLY A 44 -8.60 3.68 -19.11
C GLY A 44 -8.25 2.20 -18.97
N PHE A 45 -7.67 1.77 -17.85
CA PHE A 45 -7.46 0.35 -17.54
C PHE A 45 -8.71 -0.29 -16.93
N ARG A 46 -8.84 -1.61 -17.09
CA ARG A 46 -9.70 -2.43 -16.24
C ARG A 46 -8.91 -2.84 -15.01
N ALA A 47 -9.44 -2.58 -13.82
CA ALA A 47 -8.83 -2.92 -12.55
C ALA A 47 -9.61 -4.04 -11.85
N VAL A 48 -8.93 -5.14 -11.53
CA VAL A 48 -9.45 -6.22 -10.70
C VAL A 48 -8.72 -6.16 -9.37
N VAL A 49 -9.44 -5.83 -8.31
CA VAL A 49 -8.88 -5.66 -6.98
C VAL A 49 -8.99 -6.96 -6.19
N VAL A 50 -7.88 -7.38 -5.57
CA VAL A 50 -7.82 -8.48 -4.60
C VAL A 50 -7.30 -7.92 -3.27
N ASP A 51 -8.06 -8.13 -2.19
CA ASP A 51 -7.69 -7.67 -0.85
C ASP A 51 -8.35 -8.56 0.20
N ASN A 52 -7.66 -8.90 1.29
CA ASN A 52 -8.23 -9.69 2.38
C ASN A 52 -8.99 -8.85 3.42
N LEU A 53 -8.93 -7.53 3.29
CA LEU A 53 -9.52 -6.54 4.19
C LEU A 53 -8.97 -6.61 5.64
N HIS A 54 -7.73 -7.09 5.82
CA HIS A 54 -7.11 -7.15 7.14
C HIS A 54 -6.86 -5.75 7.74
N ASN A 55 -6.42 -4.80 6.92
CA ASN A 55 -6.15 -3.41 7.31
C ASN A 55 -6.73 -2.41 6.29
N SER A 56 -7.88 -2.74 5.74
CA SER A 56 -8.58 -1.98 4.72
C SER A 56 -10.08 -2.21 4.83
N THR A 57 -10.85 -1.57 3.97
CA THR A 57 -12.31 -1.73 3.95
C THR A 57 -12.86 -1.73 2.53
N GLU A 58 -13.88 -2.55 2.28
CA GLU A 58 -14.61 -2.53 1.01
C GLU A 58 -15.23 -1.15 0.69
N LEU A 59 -15.49 -0.33 1.73
CA LEU A 59 -16.00 1.03 1.54
C LEU A 59 -15.00 1.90 0.75
N ALA A 60 -13.69 1.67 0.89
CA ALA A 60 -12.69 2.37 0.07
C ALA A 60 -12.89 2.03 -1.42
N VAL A 61 -13.12 0.77 -1.78
CA VAL A 61 -13.39 0.34 -3.16
C VAL A 61 -14.68 0.97 -3.70
N ARG A 62 -15.74 1.02 -2.88
CA ARG A 62 -17.00 1.70 -3.25
C ARG A 62 -16.81 3.20 -3.50
N ARG A 63 -15.98 3.86 -2.68
CA ARG A 63 -15.66 5.27 -2.86
C ARG A 63 -14.79 5.52 -4.09
N VAL A 64 -13.88 4.60 -4.42
CA VAL A 64 -13.15 4.62 -5.70
C VAL A 64 -14.12 4.54 -6.87
N ALA A 65 -15.08 3.60 -6.84
CA ALA A 65 -16.10 3.51 -7.89
C ALA A 65 -16.90 4.81 -8.05
N ALA A 66 -17.31 5.43 -6.94
CA ALA A 66 -18.03 6.71 -6.98
C ALA A 66 -17.18 7.85 -7.58
N LEU A 67 -15.88 7.92 -7.27
CA LEU A 67 -14.96 8.92 -7.83
C LEU A 67 -14.62 8.66 -9.31
N ALA A 68 -14.60 7.39 -9.72
CA ALA A 68 -14.30 6.99 -11.09
C ALA A 68 -15.45 7.26 -12.08
N GLY A 69 -16.68 7.53 -11.58
CA GLY A 69 -17.85 7.80 -12.44
C GLY A 69 -18.11 6.68 -13.44
N ASP A 70 -18.21 7.00 -14.74
CA ASP A 70 -18.46 6.03 -15.81
C ASP A 70 -17.37 4.95 -15.95
N HIS A 71 -16.15 5.22 -15.47
CA HIS A 71 -15.06 4.25 -15.47
C HIS A 71 -15.26 3.13 -14.42
N ALA A 72 -16.17 3.30 -13.45
CA ALA A 72 -16.46 2.32 -12.41
C ALA A 72 -16.91 0.94 -12.98
N ARG A 73 -17.48 0.90 -14.18
CA ARG A 73 -17.83 -0.36 -14.89
C ARG A 73 -16.62 -1.26 -15.15
N ASN A 74 -15.41 -0.71 -15.13
CA ASN A 74 -14.15 -1.41 -15.33
C ASN A 74 -13.50 -1.87 -14.02
N LEU A 75 -14.16 -1.71 -12.87
CA LEU A 75 -13.70 -2.13 -11.55
C LEU A 75 -14.40 -3.43 -11.14
N SER A 76 -13.62 -4.39 -10.64
CA SER A 76 -14.13 -5.54 -9.90
C SER A 76 -13.33 -5.77 -8.63
N PHE A 77 -13.95 -6.39 -7.64
CA PHE A 77 -13.35 -6.63 -6.32
C PHE A 77 -13.58 -8.07 -5.89
N HIS A 78 -12.52 -8.71 -5.39
CA HIS A 78 -12.54 -10.03 -4.80
C HIS A 78 -11.89 -9.98 -3.42
N LYS A 79 -12.63 -10.41 -2.39
CA LYS A 79 -12.08 -10.55 -1.03
C LYS A 79 -11.30 -11.85 -0.94
N ILE A 80 -9.99 -11.80 -1.13
CA ILE A 80 -9.09 -12.96 -1.15
C ILE A 80 -7.80 -12.62 -0.40
N ASP A 81 -7.29 -13.60 0.34
CA ASP A 81 -5.97 -13.57 0.94
C ASP A 81 -4.96 -14.22 -0.02
N LEU A 82 -3.82 -13.57 -0.27
CA LEU A 82 -2.79 -14.11 -1.17
C LEU A 82 -2.17 -15.42 -0.67
N ARG A 83 -2.33 -15.74 0.62
CA ARG A 83 -1.91 -17.02 1.18
C ARG A 83 -2.84 -18.17 0.79
N ASP A 84 -4.07 -17.86 0.36
CA ASP A 84 -4.96 -18.82 -0.28
C ASP A 84 -4.70 -18.87 -1.80
N LYS A 85 -3.68 -19.69 -2.16
CA LYS A 85 -3.27 -19.86 -3.55
C LYS A 85 -4.41 -20.37 -4.43
N GLY A 86 -5.27 -21.26 -3.91
CA GLY A 86 -6.40 -21.81 -4.68
C GLY A 86 -7.43 -20.74 -5.06
N ALA A 87 -7.77 -19.84 -4.11
CA ALA A 87 -8.65 -18.73 -4.42
C ALA A 87 -8.05 -17.76 -5.44
N LEU A 88 -6.74 -17.53 -5.39
CA LEU A 88 -6.02 -16.68 -6.35
C LEU A 88 -6.00 -17.32 -7.75
N GLU A 89 -5.75 -18.64 -7.85
CA GLU A 89 -5.84 -19.42 -9.10
C GLU A 89 -7.22 -19.26 -9.78
N MET A 90 -8.29 -19.28 -9.02
CA MET A 90 -9.65 -19.10 -9.58
C MET A 90 -9.83 -17.72 -10.24
N VAL A 91 -9.21 -16.66 -9.68
CA VAL A 91 -9.27 -15.32 -10.29
C VAL A 91 -8.52 -15.30 -11.62
N PHE A 92 -7.35 -15.90 -11.69
CA PHE A 92 -6.55 -15.98 -12.92
C PHE A 92 -7.19 -16.91 -13.97
N ALA A 93 -7.85 -17.98 -13.54
CA ALA A 93 -8.57 -18.89 -14.46
C ALA A 93 -9.76 -18.20 -15.17
N THR A 94 -10.38 -17.21 -14.53
CA THR A 94 -11.54 -16.49 -15.08
C THR A 94 -11.19 -15.19 -15.79
N THR A 95 -9.98 -14.66 -15.55
CA THR A 95 -9.59 -13.36 -16.10
C THR A 95 -8.12 -13.38 -16.55
N ARG A 96 -7.88 -13.05 -17.82
CA ARG A 96 -6.52 -12.84 -18.32
C ARG A 96 -6.03 -11.47 -17.90
N PHE A 97 -4.88 -11.42 -17.25
CA PHE A 97 -4.22 -10.20 -16.81
C PHE A 97 -3.04 -9.82 -17.72
N ASP A 98 -2.95 -8.53 -18.04
CA ASP A 98 -1.83 -7.96 -18.79
C ASP A 98 -0.67 -7.58 -17.89
N ALA A 99 -0.95 -7.25 -16.61
CA ALA A 99 0.03 -6.93 -15.58
C ALA A 99 -0.58 -7.05 -14.18
N VAL A 100 0.29 -7.07 -13.16
CA VAL A 100 -0.07 -7.01 -11.75
C VAL A 100 0.58 -5.80 -11.11
N VAL A 101 -0.18 -5.06 -10.26
CA VAL A 101 0.35 -4.09 -9.31
C VAL A 101 0.15 -4.65 -7.90
N HIS A 102 1.26 -4.89 -7.21
CA HIS A 102 1.26 -5.62 -5.96
C HIS A 102 1.52 -4.68 -4.76
N PHE A 103 0.44 -4.26 -4.08
CA PHE A 103 0.48 -3.45 -2.85
C PHE A 103 0.30 -4.30 -1.59
N ALA A 104 -0.35 -5.46 -1.68
CA ALA A 104 -0.68 -6.27 -0.52
C ALA A 104 0.56 -6.54 0.34
N GLY A 105 0.45 -6.23 1.63
CA GLY A 105 1.53 -6.43 2.58
C GLY A 105 1.31 -5.68 3.88
N LEU A 106 1.72 -6.29 4.99
CA LEU A 106 1.79 -5.63 6.29
C LEU A 106 2.95 -4.63 6.29
N LYS A 107 2.71 -3.41 6.85
CA LYS A 107 3.66 -2.29 6.73
C LYS A 107 4.11 -1.66 8.07
N ALA A 108 3.61 -2.15 9.19
CA ALA A 108 3.88 -1.55 10.50
C ALA A 108 5.25 -2.00 11.04
N VAL A 109 6.25 -1.11 10.95
CA VAL A 109 7.64 -1.38 11.38
C VAL A 109 7.71 -1.91 12.81
N GLY A 110 7.05 -1.24 13.77
CA GLY A 110 7.04 -1.65 15.18
C GLY A 110 6.42 -3.04 15.40
N GLU A 111 5.29 -3.32 14.74
CA GLU A 111 4.65 -4.64 14.82
C GLU A 111 5.53 -5.73 14.20
N SER A 112 6.25 -5.41 13.12
CA SER A 112 7.13 -6.38 12.47
C SER A 112 8.23 -6.91 13.40
N VAL A 113 8.72 -6.06 14.31
CA VAL A 113 9.72 -6.46 15.32
C VAL A 113 9.10 -7.40 16.35
N GLN A 114 7.83 -7.17 16.73
CA GLN A 114 7.12 -7.99 17.71
C GLN A 114 6.60 -9.31 17.12
N LYS A 115 6.20 -9.30 15.83
CA LYS A 115 5.57 -10.42 15.14
C LYS A 115 6.25 -10.74 13.79
N PRO A 116 7.56 -11.05 13.78
CA PRO A 116 8.30 -11.18 12.51
C PRO A 116 7.76 -12.31 11.62
N LEU A 117 7.38 -13.43 12.17
CA LEU A 117 6.85 -14.55 11.38
C LEU A 117 5.56 -14.18 10.65
N LEU A 118 4.68 -13.38 11.27
CA LEU A 118 3.47 -12.88 10.62
C LEU A 118 3.81 -12.06 9.37
N TYR A 119 4.89 -11.26 9.43
CA TYR A 119 5.35 -10.45 8.30
C TYR A 119 5.95 -11.28 7.19
N TYR A 120 6.73 -12.31 7.52
CA TYR A 120 7.26 -13.24 6.51
C TYR A 120 6.15 -14.05 5.86
N ASP A 121 5.22 -14.58 6.65
CA ASP A 121 4.07 -15.34 6.13
C ASP A 121 3.21 -14.48 5.20
N ASN A 122 2.80 -13.30 5.65
CA ASN A 122 1.93 -12.44 4.86
C ASN A 122 2.65 -11.84 3.64
N ASN A 123 3.86 -11.25 3.83
CA ASN A 123 4.52 -10.46 2.79
C ASN A 123 5.33 -11.32 1.83
N VAL A 124 5.97 -12.40 2.30
CA VAL A 124 6.84 -13.22 1.47
C VAL A 124 6.08 -14.42 0.90
N ILE A 125 5.44 -15.24 1.76
CA ILE A 125 4.71 -16.42 1.28
C ILE A 125 3.52 -15.98 0.39
N GLY A 126 2.76 -14.96 0.79
CA GLY A 126 1.68 -14.42 -0.06
C GLY A 126 2.19 -13.93 -1.43
N THR A 127 3.37 -13.31 -1.47
CA THR A 127 3.98 -12.87 -2.74
C THR A 127 4.49 -14.05 -3.57
N ILE A 128 5.08 -15.07 -2.97
CA ILE A 128 5.51 -16.29 -3.68
C ILE A 128 4.31 -16.95 -4.36
N ASN A 129 3.19 -17.11 -3.65
CA ASN A 129 1.96 -17.64 -4.24
C ASN A 129 1.49 -16.81 -5.43
N LEU A 130 1.51 -15.47 -5.31
CA LEU A 130 1.14 -14.58 -6.40
C LEU A 130 2.04 -14.77 -7.62
N LEU A 131 3.35 -14.80 -7.44
CA LEU A 131 4.33 -14.94 -8.53
C LEU A 131 4.22 -16.30 -9.22
N ASP A 132 3.95 -17.36 -8.46
CA ASP A 132 3.77 -18.70 -8.99
C ASP A 132 2.49 -18.79 -9.85
N VAL A 133 1.37 -18.23 -9.36
CA VAL A 133 0.11 -18.15 -10.13
C VAL A 133 0.28 -17.26 -11.37
N MET A 134 0.96 -16.12 -11.25
CA MET A 134 1.29 -15.25 -12.40
C MET A 134 2.06 -16.01 -13.48
N SER A 135 3.07 -16.77 -13.06
CA SER A 135 3.88 -17.61 -13.95
C SER A 135 3.04 -18.66 -14.67
N ALA A 136 2.24 -19.42 -13.92
CA ALA A 136 1.37 -20.48 -14.46
C ALA A 136 0.38 -19.95 -15.51
N HIS A 137 -0.08 -18.71 -15.36
CA HIS A 137 -1.03 -18.07 -16.28
C HIS A 137 -0.36 -17.14 -17.31
N GLY A 138 0.98 -17.13 -17.42
CA GLY A 138 1.71 -16.34 -18.41
C GLY A 138 1.64 -14.81 -18.19
N CYS A 139 1.25 -14.35 -17.01
CA CYS A 139 1.25 -12.94 -16.65
C CYS A 139 2.61 -12.54 -16.06
N LYS A 140 3.56 -12.13 -16.90
CA LYS A 140 4.96 -11.87 -16.51
C LYS A 140 5.30 -10.36 -16.38
N LYS A 141 4.32 -9.50 -16.08
CA LYS A 141 4.54 -8.06 -15.83
C LYS A 141 4.10 -7.70 -14.43
N LEU A 142 5.04 -7.16 -13.63
CA LEU A 142 4.83 -6.82 -12.23
C LEU A 142 5.32 -5.42 -11.90
N VAL A 143 4.49 -4.61 -11.23
CA VAL A 143 4.91 -3.45 -10.46
C VAL A 143 4.79 -3.80 -8.98
N PHE A 144 5.91 -3.83 -8.28
CA PHE A 144 5.97 -4.20 -6.87
C PHE A 144 6.14 -2.98 -5.98
N SER A 145 5.29 -2.89 -4.96
CA SER A 145 5.36 -1.92 -3.86
C SER A 145 6.52 -2.27 -2.92
N SER A 146 7.72 -1.79 -3.23
CA SER A 146 8.85 -1.84 -2.31
C SER A 146 8.84 -0.62 -1.38
N SER A 147 9.92 -0.38 -0.66
CA SER A 147 9.99 0.66 0.37
C SER A 147 11.41 1.17 0.54
N ALA A 148 11.58 2.45 0.90
CA ALA A 148 12.84 3.00 1.38
C ALA A 148 13.38 2.30 2.64
N ALA A 149 12.54 1.53 3.35
CA ALA A 149 12.98 0.70 4.47
C ALA A 149 14.03 -0.37 4.09
N VAL A 150 14.19 -0.69 2.80
CA VAL A 150 15.24 -1.59 2.30
C VAL A 150 16.64 -1.00 2.47
N TYR A 151 16.77 0.34 2.49
CA TYR A 151 18.04 1.04 2.71
C TYR A 151 18.50 1.00 4.18
N GLY A 152 17.57 0.78 5.11
CA GLY A 152 17.85 0.81 6.55
C GLY A 152 18.20 2.22 7.03
N SER A 153 19.40 2.39 7.57
CA SER A 153 19.93 3.69 8.05
C SER A 153 21.17 4.08 7.24
N PRO A 154 20.99 4.64 6.04
CA PRO A 154 22.11 5.04 5.19
C PRO A 154 22.92 6.16 5.85
N LYS A 155 24.23 6.17 5.59
CA LYS A 155 25.14 7.19 6.14
C LYS A 155 24.96 8.57 5.48
N ASN A 156 24.47 8.59 4.25
CA ASN A 156 24.30 9.79 3.43
C ASN A 156 22.88 9.85 2.86
N SER A 157 22.44 11.05 2.52
CA SER A 157 21.23 11.37 1.75
C SER A 157 21.58 12.48 0.76
N PRO A 158 20.94 12.54 -0.43
CA PRO A 158 19.83 11.70 -0.89
C PRO A 158 20.25 10.26 -1.24
N CYS A 159 19.31 9.30 -1.06
CA CYS A 159 19.52 7.91 -1.41
C CYS A 159 19.27 7.70 -2.90
N THR A 160 20.24 7.10 -3.60
CA THR A 160 20.07 6.57 -4.96
C THR A 160 19.69 5.09 -4.91
N GLU A 161 19.25 4.53 -6.04
CA GLU A 161 18.87 3.12 -6.14
C GLU A 161 20.05 2.15 -5.98
N GLU A 162 21.30 2.64 -6.18
CA GLU A 162 22.55 1.90 -6.02
C GLU A 162 23.02 1.80 -4.55
N PHE A 163 22.37 2.50 -3.63
CA PHE A 163 22.74 2.44 -2.21
C PHE A 163 22.66 1.00 -1.68
N PRO A 164 23.53 0.63 -0.74
CA PRO A 164 23.49 -0.67 -0.07
C PRO A 164 22.12 -0.92 0.56
N LEU A 165 21.58 -2.11 0.38
CA LEU A 165 20.30 -2.54 0.93
C LEU A 165 20.55 -3.27 2.25
N THR A 166 20.37 -2.57 3.36
CA THR A 166 20.68 -3.05 4.73
C THR A 166 19.51 -2.81 5.69
N PRO A 167 18.34 -3.43 5.44
CA PRO A 167 17.15 -3.19 6.25
C PRO A 167 17.40 -3.56 7.72
N ASN A 168 16.98 -2.70 8.62
CA ASN A 168 17.20 -2.83 10.07
C ASN A 168 15.98 -3.35 10.86
N ASN A 169 14.90 -3.74 10.16
CA ASN A 169 13.69 -4.30 10.76
C ASN A 169 13.07 -5.38 9.87
N PRO A 170 12.23 -6.28 10.43
CA PRO A 170 11.64 -7.37 9.67
C PRO A 170 10.76 -6.92 8.49
N TYR A 171 10.03 -5.81 8.61
CA TYR A 171 9.26 -5.27 7.48
C TYR A 171 10.18 -4.93 6.30
N GLY A 172 11.22 -4.14 6.53
CA GLY A 172 12.20 -3.81 5.48
C GLY A 172 12.88 -5.06 4.90
N LYS A 173 13.18 -6.06 5.76
CA LYS A 173 13.72 -7.35 5.30
C LYS A 173 12.74 -8.09 4.39
N THR A 174 11.44 -8.14 4.71
CA THR A 174 10.46 -8.79 3.82
C THR A 174 10.38 -8.10 2.46
N LYS A 175 10.47 -6.77 2.41
CA LYS A 175 10.50 -6.03 1.13
C LYS A 175 11.75 -6.36 0.32
N LEU A 176 12.93 -6.40 0.96
CA LEU A 176 14.18 -6.77 0.28
C LEU A 176 14.16 -8.21 -0.23
N VAL A 177 13.68 -9.17 0.59
CA VAL A 177 13.55 -10.57 0.16
C VAL A 177 12.68 -10.69 -1.08
N VAL A 178 11.57 -9.95 -1.17
CA VAL A 178 10.73 -9.96 -2.37
C VAL A 178 11.45 -9.31 -3.57
N GLU A 179 12.22 -8.23 -3.36
CA GLU A 179 13.06 -7.68 -4.45
C GLU A 179 14.06 -8.72 -4.97
N ASP A 180 14.69 -9.49 -4.08
CA ASP A 180 15.65 -10.53 -4.46
C ASP A 180 14.96 -11.67 -5.21
N ILE A 181 13.79 -12.14 -4.74
CA ILE A 181 12.95 -13.12 -5.46
C ILE A 181 12.62 -12.62 -6.87
N CYS A 182 12.22 -11.34 -7.01
CA CYS A 182 11.93 -10.75 -8.32
C CYS A 182 13.14 -10.76 -9.26
N ARG A 183 14.33 -10.44 -8.73
CA ARG A 183 15.60 -10.50 -9.52
C ARG A 183 15.94 -11.93 -9.92
N ASP A 184 15.74 -12.91 -9.03
CA ASP A 184 16.02 -14.32 -9.33
C ASP A 184 15.04 -14.88 -10.36
N ILE A 185 13.76 -14.54 -10.28
CA ILE A 185 12.75 -14.90 -11.29
C ILE A 185 13.13 -14.33 -12.66
N TYR A 186 13.51 -13.05 -12.73
CA TYR A 186 13.96 -12.44 -13.99
C TYR A 186 15.22 -13.11 -14.53
N ARG A 187 16.19 -13.48 -13.70
CA ARG A 187 17.39 -14.22 -14.13
C ARG A 187 17.07 -15.60 -14.68
N SER A 188 16.09 -16.28 -14.09
CA SER A 188 15.65 -17.61 -14.53
C SER A 188 14.82 -17.57 -15.81
N ASP A 189 14.08 -16.48 -16.02
CA ASP A 189 13.15 -16.30 -17.14
C ASP A 189 13.11 -14.80 -17.56
N PRO A 190 13.92 -14.39 -18.57
CA PRO A 190 14.03 -13.00 -19.03
C PRO A 190 12.76 -12.43 -19.69
N GLU A 191 11.69 -13.23 -19.87
CA GLU A 191 10.40 -12.71 -20.32
C GLU A 191 9.69 -11.88 -19.24
N TRP A 192 10.05 -12.07 -17.97
CA TRP A 192 9.54 -11.23 -16.90
C TRP A 192 9.98 -9.79 -17.05
N LYS A 193 9.06 -8.88 -16.75
CA LYS A 193 9.27 -7.43 -16.70
C LYS A 193 8.79 -6.93 -15.36
N ILE A 194 9.72 -6.46 -14.54
CA ILE A 194 9.46 -6.15 -13.15
C ILE A 194 9.96 -4.74 -12.84
N ILE A 195 9.10 -3.94 -12.23
CA ILE A 195 9.48 -2.65 -11.67
C ILE A 195 9.28 -2.69 -10.16
N LEU A 196 10.34 -2.37 -9.42
CA LEU A 196 10.39 -2.30 -7.97
C LEU A 196 10.31 -0.83 -7.57
N LEU A 197 9.18 -0.38 -7.01
CA LEU A 197 9.00 1.02 -6.62
C LEU A 197 9.31 1.17 -5.13
N ARG A 198 10.41 1.83 -4.79
CA ARG A 198 10.84 2.10 -3.41
C ARG A 198 10.24 3.40 -2.94
N TYR A 199 9.14 3.31 -2.19
CA TYR A 199 8.46 4.49 -1.66
C TYR A 199 9.18 5.06 -0.45
N PHE A 200 9.20 6.40 -0.37
CA PHE A 200 9.54 7.09 0.86
C PHE A 200 8.30 7.19 1.76
N ASN A 201 7.85 8.35 2.19
CA ASN A 201 6.76 8.44 3.18
C ASN A 201 5.45 8.94 2.54
N PRO A 202 4.55 8.06 2.08
CA PRO A 202 3.27 8.51 1.51
C PRO A 202 2.40 9.20 2.55
N VAL A 203 1.87 10.35 2.19
CA VAL A 203 0.97 11.17 3.01
C VAL A 203 -0.08 11.87 2.15
N GLY A 204 -1.03 12.57 2.76
CA GLY A 204 -2.09 13.24 2.05
C GLY A 204 -3.29 12.32 1.81
N ALA A 205 -4.22 12.82 1.03
CA ALA A 205 -5.46 12.14 0.67
C ALA A 205 -5.91 12.61 -0.70
N HIS A 206 -6.93 11.98 -1.27
CA HIS A 206 -7.54 12.49 -2.49
C HIS A 206 -8.13 13.90 -2.25
N PRO A 207 -7.92 14.87 -3.15
CA PRO A 207 -8.35 16.26 -2.96
C PRO A 207 -9.85 16.43 -2.68
N SER A 208 -10.69 15.48 -3.09
CA SER A 208 -12.13 15.47 -2.76
C SER A 208 -12.42 15.33 -1.26
N GLY A 209 -11.46 14.82 -0.47
CA GLY A 209 -11.66 14.39 0.93
C GLY A 209 -12.56 13.16 1.07
N TYR A 210 -12.74 12.38 0.00
CA TYR A 210 -13.60 11.19 0.00
C TYR A 210 -12.78 9.89 0.10
N LEU A 211 -11.48 9.93 -0.20
CA LEU A 211 -10.56 8.80 -0.13
C LEU A 211 -9.28 9.21 0.60
N GLY A 212 -8.87 8.45 1.61
CA GLY A 212 -7.70 8.75 2.44
C GLY A 212 -7.22 7.60 3.30
N GLU A 213 -6.25 7.83 4.18
CA GLU A 213 -5.71 6.81 5.07
C GLU A 213 -6.56 6.66 6.33
N ASP A 214 -6.98 5.41 6.62
CA ASP A 214 -7.69 5.02 7.84
C ASP A 214 -7.05 3.77 8.44
N PRO A 215 -5.97 3.90 9.22
CA PRO A 215 -5.28 2.76 9.82
C PRO A 215 -6.12 2.15 10.94
N CYS A 216 -6.18 0.82 10.99
CA CYS A 216 -6.76 0.10 12.11
C CYS A 216 -5.91 0.33 13.38
N GLY A 217 -6.56 0.73 14.49
CA GLY A 217 -5.91 0.93 15.78
C GLY A 217 -5.06 2.20 15.89
N ILE A 218 -3.89 2.09 16.53
CA ILE A 218 -2.97 3.21 16.72
C ILE A 218 -2.16 3.42 15.44
N PRO A 219 -2.17 4.64 14.84
CA PRO A 219 -1.36 4.89 13.65
C PRO A 219 0.13 4.71 13.91
N ASN A 220 0.80 3.98 13.02
CA ASN A 220 2.24 3.77 13.09
C ASN A 220 3.04 4.86 12.35
N ASN A 221 2.38 5.67 11.51
CA ASN A 221 2.98 6.73 10.72
C ASN A 221 2.61 8.10 11.29
N LEU A 222 3.48 9.10 11.07
CA LEU A 222 3.34 10.45 11.62
C LEU A 222 2.02 11.13 11.19
N MET A 223 1.76 11.22 9.89
CA MET A 223 0.65 12.03 9.39
C MET A 223 -0.73 11.56 9.86
N PRO A 224 -1.09 10.26 9.82
CA PRO A 224 -2.36 9.80 10.35
C PRO A 224 -2.45 9.94 11.89
N TYR A 225 -1.30 9.97 12.61
CA TYR A 225 -1.30 10.26 14.03
C TYR A 225 -1.62 11.74 14.30
N VAL A 226 -0.95 12.66 13.59
CA VAL A 226 -1.22 14.11 13.64
C VAL A 226 -2.68 14.41 13.31
N GLN A 227 -3.21 13.78 12.28
CA GLN A 227 -4.63 13.85 11.90
C GLN A 227 -5.55 13.46 13.07
N GLN A 228 -5.27 12.34 13.76
CA GLN A 228 -6.08 11.90 14.90
C GLN A 228 -6.01 12.84 16.10
N VAL A 229 -4.89 13.54 16.30
CA VAL A 229 -4.78 14.61 17.30
C VAL A 229 -5.65 15.82 16.89
N ALA A 230 -5.55 16.24 15.65
CA ALA A 230 -6.30 17.41 15.14
C ALA A 230 -7.83 17.26 15.20
N VAL A 231 -8.33 16.02 14.98
CA VAL A 231 -9.77 15.73 15.11
C VAL A 231 -10.19 15.35 16.54
N GLY A 232 -9.28 15.43 17.53
CA GLY A 232 -9.59 15.21 18.95
C GLY A 232 -9.66 13.74 19.38
N ARG A 233 -9.24 12.79 18.54
CA ARG A 233 -9.19 11.35 18.92
C ARG A 233 -8.01 11.04 19.85
N ARG A 234 -6.97 11.91 19.87
CA ARG A 234 -5.78 11.82 20.72
C ARG A 234 -5.46 13.17 21.33
N SER A 235 -4.88 13.14 22.51
CA SER A 235 -4.55 14.36 23.27
C SER A 235 -3.33 15.09 22.75
N ALA A 236 -2.30 14.35 22.29
CA ALA A 236 -1.03 14.92 21.87
C ALA A 236 -0.27 13.99 20.91
N LEU A 237 0.66 14.54 20.15
CA LEU A 237 1.64 13.81 19.35
C LEU A 237 2.92 13.59 20.19
N THR A 238 3.40 12.35 20.29
CA THR A 238 4.72 12.05 20.81
C THR A 238 5.77 12.19 19.70
N VAL A 239 6.65 13.18 19.81
CA VAL A 239 7.82 13.35 18.94
C VAL A 239 8.95 12.46 19.46
N LEU A 240 9.40 11.51 18.64
CA LEU A 240 10.38 10.49 19.03
C LEU A 240 11.82 10.97 18.78
N GLY A 241 12.40 11.64 19.79
CA GLY A 241 13.70 12.28 19.74
C GLY A 241 13.64 13.73 19.27
N ASN A 242 14.37 14.59 19.95
CA ASN A 242 14.58 16.01 19.62
C ASN A 242 16.05 16.41 19.65
N ASP A 243 16.93 15.42 19.61
CA ASP A 243 18.38 15.55 19.77
C ASP A 243 19.17 14.99 18.57
N TYR A 244 18.49 14.77 17.43
CA TYR A 244 19.15 14.42 16.16
C TYR A 244 20.00 15.61 15.64
N ALA A 245 21.09 15.32 14.90
CA ALA A 245 21.92 16.35 14.27
C ALA A 245 21.24 16.93 13.01
N THR A 246 20.01 17.41 13.18
CA THR A 246 19.15 18.01 12.15
C THR A 246 18.84 19.46 12.53
N ARG A 247 18.23 20.22 11.59
CA ARG A 247 18.00 21.67 11.76
C ARG A 247 17.10 22.04 12.96
N ASP A 248 16.23 21.13 13.42
CA ASP A 248 15.31 21.33 14.54
C ASP A 248 15.38 20.20 15.58
N GLY A 249 16.38 19.32 15.47
CA GLY A 249 16.59 18.19 16.36
C GLY A 249 15.69 17.00 16.10
N THR A 250 14.73 17.07 15.15
CA THR A 250 13.82 15.94 14.85
C THR A 250 14.20 15.23 13.56
N GLY A 251 13.76 13.97 13.39
CA GLY A 251 14.09 13.16 12.23
C GLY A 251 13.56 13.76 10.91
N ILE A 252 14.35 13.67 9.85
CA ILE A 252 14.03 14.18 8.51
C ILE A 252 13.63 13.03 7.57
N ARG A 253 12.50 13.17 6.88
CA ARG A 253 11.99 12.20 5.91
C ARG A 253 11.56 12.90 4.63
N ASP A 254 11.54 12.14 3.54
CA ASP A 254 10.92 12.54 2.28
C ASP A 254 9.45 12.14 2.31
N TYR A 255 8.57 13.12 2.33
CA TYR A 255 7.13 12.91 2.26
C TYR A 255 6.64 13.11 0.84
N ILE A 256 5.85 12.16 0.34
CA ILE A 256 5.27 12.19 -1.01
C ILE A 256 3.76 12.14 -0.93
N HIS A 257 3.09 12.96 -1.75
CA HIS A 257 1.64 12.93 -1.84
C HIS A 257 1.15 11.60 -2.43
N VAL A 258 0.15 10.97 -1.80
CA VAL A 258 -0.38 9.67 -2.24
C VAL A 258 -0.88 9.66 -3.68
N VAL A 259 -1.38 10.80 -4.19
CA VAL A 259 -1.81 10.93 -5.60
C VAL A 259 -0.59 10.92 -6.54
N ASP A 260 0.49 11.65 -6.20
CA ASP A 260 1.75 11.58 -6.97
C ASP A 260 2.31 10.15 -6.99
N LEU A 261 2.24 9.47 -5.84
CA LEU A 261 2.67 8.07 -5.74
C LEU A 261 1.80 7.16 -6.64
N ALA A 262 0.48 7.36 -6.64
CA ALA A 262 -0.42 6.62 -7.53
C ALA A 262 -0.10 6.88 -9.00
N ASP A 263 0.15 8.14 -9.39
CA ASP A 263 0.60 8.52 -10.74
C ASP A 263 1.92 7.82 -11.12
N GLY A 264 2.84 7.66 -10.16
CA GLY A 264 4.10 6.91 -10.35
C GLY A 264 3.87 5.43 -10.73
N HIS A 265 2.80 4.81 -10.22
CA HIS A 265 2.43 3.44 -10.62
C HIS A 265 1.90 3.38 -12.04
N ILE A 266 1.15 4.41 -12.48
CA ILE A 266 0.68 4.49 -13.86
C ILE A 266 1.88 4.63 -14.80
N ALA A 267 2.84 5.51 -14.47
CA ALA A 267 4.06 5.68 -15.23
C ALA A 267 4.90 4.38 -15.31
N ALA A 268 5.01 3.65 -14.19
CA ALA A 268 5.69 2.36 -14.16
C ALA A 268 4.99 1.31 -15.03
N LEU A 269 3.66 1.21 -14.99
CA LEU A 269 2.89 0.32 -15.85
C LEU A 269 3.05 0.66 -17.34
N GLN A 270 3.00 1.95 -17.71
CA GLN A 270 3.24 2.39 -19.07
C GLN A 270 4.64 1.96 -19.52
N LYS A 271 5.66 2.17 -18.70
CA LYS A 271 7.03 1.72 -18.98
C LYS A 271 7.13 0.21 -19.19
N LEU A 272 6.43 -0.62 -18.38
CA LEU A 272 6.37 -2.08 -18.56
C LEU A 272 5.76 -2.50 -19.89
N PHE A 273 4.79 -1.73 -20.37
CA PHE A 273 4.11 -2.03 -21.64
C PHE A 273 4.90 -1.54 -22.86
N GLU A 274 5.62 -0.42 -22.74
CA GLU A 274 6.31 0.24 -23.83
C GLU A 274 7.76 -0.28 -24.03
N ASN A 275 8.42 -0.72 -22.95
CA ASN A 275 9.80 -1.18 -22.99
C ASN A 275 9.90 -2.70 -22.83
N PRO A 276 10.04 -3.47 -23.92
CA PRO A 276 10.17 -4.93 -23.85
C PRO A 276 11.47 -5.39 -23.17
N GLY A 277 12.49 -4.57 -23.09
CA GLY A 277 13.80 -4.90 -22.53
C GLY A 277 14.05 -4.36 -21.12
N ILE A 278 13.02 -3.92 -20.37
CA ILE A 278 13.21 -3.28 -19.07
C ILE A 278 13.83 -4.20 -18.00
N GLY A 279 13.63 -5.51 -18.10
CA GLY A 279 14.16 -6.47 -17.12
C GLY A 279 13.52 -6.33 -15.73
N CYS A 280 14.35 -6.25 -14.69
CA CYS A 280 13.96 -6.05 -13.30
C CYS A 280 14.65 -4.80 -12.75
N GLU A 281 13.94 -3.67 -12.71
CA GLU A 281 14.48 -2.35 -12.39
C GLU A 281 13.85 -1.74 -11.14
N ALA A 282 14.67 -1.08 -10.31
CA ALA A 282 14.21 -0.35 -9.13
C ALA A 282 14.17 1.16 -9.39
N TYR A 283 13.16 1.84 -8.81
CA TYR A 283 13.01 3.30 -8.85
C TYR A 283 12.59 3.83 -7.49
N ASN A 284 13.24 4.91 -7.06
CA ASN A 284 12.82 5.67 -5.89
C ASN A 284 11.63 6.57 -6.24
N LEU A 285 10.58 6.52 -5.43
CA LEU A 285 9.45 7.44 -5.51
C LEU A 285 9.39 8.30 -4.25
N GLY A 286 9.79 9.54 -4.39
CA GLY A 286 9.79 10.57 -3.39
C GLY A 286 9.71 11.96 -4.03
N THR A 287 9.96 13.00 -3.25
CA THR A 287 10.03 14.39 -3.73
C THR A 287 11.46 14.89 -3.89
N GLY A 288 12.47 14.14 -3.40
CA GLY A 288 13.85 14.59 -3.30
C GLY A 288 14.07 15.64 -2.22
N ARG A 289 13.10 15.84 -1.31
CA ARG A 289 13.14 16.86 -0.26
C ARG A 289 12.96 16.25 1.10
N GLY A 290 13.91 16.54 2.00
CA GLY A 290 13.80 16.15 3.40
C GLY A 290 13.00 17.16 4.20
N THR A 291 11.96 16.71 4.89
CA THR A 291 11.11 17.51 5.79
C THR A 291 11.16 16.91 7.19
N SER A 292 11.33 17.76 8.21
CA SER A 292 11.41 17.33 9.61
C SER A 292 10.03 17.07 10.22
N VAL A 293 10.00 16.41 11.38
CA VAL A 293 8.72 16.17 12.10
C VAL A 293 8.06 17.50 12.49
N LEU A 294 8.84 18.47 13.01
CA LEU A 294 8.28 19.76 13.42
C LEU A 294 7.81 20.60 12.24
N GLU A 295 8.47 20.52 11.09
CA GLU A 295 8.00 21.18 9.86
C GLU A 295 6.66 20.61 9.36
N ILE A 296 6.49 19.27 9.42
CA ILE A 296 5.19 18.61 9.12
C ILE A 296 4.10 19.10 10.07
N VAL A 297 4.39 19.15 11.38
CA VAL A 297 3.43 19.63 12.38
C VAL A 297 3.03 21.07 12.10
N ALA A 298 4.00 21.97 11.86
CA ALA A 298 3.73 23.36 11.56
C ALA A 298 2.88 23.53 10.27
N ALA A 299 3.20 22.78 9.21
CA ALA A 299 2.44 22.81 7.97
C ALA A 299 1.00 22.27 8.17
N PHE A 300 0.83 21.23 8.99
CA PHE A 300 -0.48 20.70 9.29
C PHE A 300 -1.32 21.63 10.17
N GLU A 301 -0.70 22.29 11.18
CA GLU A 301 -1.35 23.33 11.97
C GLU A 301 -1.86 24.48 11.08
N LYS A 302 -1.02 24.92 10.14
CA LYS A 302 -1.39 25.96 9.15
C LYS A 302 -2.59 25.54 8.30
N ALA A 303 -2.57 24.30 7.79
CA ALA A 303 -3.62 23.78 6.91
C ALA A 303 -4.94 23.52 7.64
N SER A 304 -4.88 23.05 8.89
CA SER A 304 -6.06 22.66 9.67
C SER A 304 -6.64 23.79 10.53
N GLY A 305 -5.83 24.79 10.86
CA GLY A 305 -6.17 25.79 11.90
C GLY A 305 -6.23 25.20 13.32
N LYS A 306 -5.72 23.97 13.52
CA LYS A 306 -5.72 23.27 14.80
C LYS A 306 -4.32 23.23 15.39
N LYS A 307 -4.20 23.48 16.69
CA LYS A 307 -2.96 23.24 17.42
C LYS A 307 -2.76 21.75 17.68
N ILE A 308 -1.51 21.31 17.51
CA ILE A 308 -1.09 19.91 17.78
C ILE A 308 -0.22 19.90 19.02
N PRO A 309 -0.75 19.56 20.20
CA PRO A 309 0.06 19.43 21.42
C PRO A 309 1.17 18.38 21.21
N LEU A 310 2.39 18.70 21.65
CA LEU A 310 3.57 17.86 21.49
C LEU A 310 4.06 17.35 22.84
N ILE A 311 4.48 16.09 22.88
CA ILE A 311 5.21 15.47 23.97
C ILE A 311 6.53 14.93 23.40
N ILE A 312 7.66 15.31 23.99
CA ILE A 312 8.97 14.80 23.56
C ILE A 312 9.20 13.45 24.24
N GLY A 313 9.41 12.42 23.42
CA GLY A 313 9.76 11.07 23.84
C GLY A 313 11.21 10.72 23.44
N PRO A 314 11.73 9.57 23.88
CA PRO A 314 13.05 9.09 23.48
C PRO A 314 13.09 8.75 21.99
N ARG A 315 14.29 8.71 21.40
CA ARG A 315 14.50 8.20 20.04
C ARG A 315 13.96 6.78 19.90
N ARG A 316 13.33 6.49 18.77
CA ARG A 316 12.94 5.12 18.42
C ARG A 316 14.19 4.33 17.99
N PRO A 317 14.45 3.14 18.57
CA PRO A 317 15.58 2.31 18.17
C PRO A 317 15.56 1.99 16.66
N GLY A 318 16.70 2.17 16.00
CA GLY A 318 16.84 1.91 14.57
C GLY A 318 16.22 2.96 13.64
N ASP A 319 15.80 4.10 14.17
CA ASP A 319 15.29 5.20 13.33
C ASP A 319 16.45 5.95 12.68
N ALA A 320 16.37 6.17 11.36
CA ALA A 320 17.34 6.95 10.63
C ALA A 320 17.20 8.44 10.99
N GLU A 321 18.31 9.16 11.10
CA GLU A 321 18.30 10.59 11.34
C GLU A 321 17.77 11.38 10.15
N ILE A 322 18.32 11.12 8.96
CA ILE A 322 17.93 11.75 7.69
C ILE A 322 17.75 10.67 6.65
N LEU A 323 16.60 10.65 5.99
CA LEU A 323 16.31 9.72 4.90
C LEU A 323 15.40 10.39 3.85
N PHE A 324 15.97 10.75 2.68
CA PHE A 324 15.22 11.27 1.53
C PHE A 324 15.81 10.76 0.22
N SER A 325 15.01 10.80 -0.84
CA SER A 325 15.30 10.18 -2.13
C SER A 325 16.14 11.04 -3.06
N GLU A 326 16.91 10.39 -3.93
CA GLU A 326 17.27 10.92 -5.24
C GLU A 326 16.21 10.40 -6.23
N THR A 327 15.65 11.30 -7.06
CA THR A 327 14.52 10.98 -7.96
C THR A 327 14.85 11.07 -9.45
N ALA A 328 16.07 11.47 -9.79
CA ALA A 328 16.48 11.71 -11.17
C ALA A 328 16.30 10.48 -12.09
N LYS A 329 16.44 9.25 -11.56
CA LYS A 329 16.19 8.03 -12.34
C LYS A 329 14.73 7.91 -12.73
N ALA A 330 13.80 8.11 -11.79
CA ALA A 330 12.37 8.06 -12.06
C ALA A 330 11.94 9.20 -13.02
N GLU A 331 12.49 10.41 -12.83
CA GLU A 331 12.22 11.55 -13.74
C GLU A 331 12.66 11.23 -15.18
N ARG A 332 13.86 10.70 -15.34
CA ARG A 332 14.44 10.42 -16.67
C ARG A 332 13.78 9.22 -17.36
N GLU A 333 13.51 8.14 -16.64
CA GLU A 333 13.17 6.85 -17.24
C GLU A 333 11.68 6.52 -17.18
N LEU A 334 10.95 7.03 -16.18
CA LEU A 334 9.49 6.90 -16.08
C LEU A 334 8.75 8.16 -16.55
N ASN A 335 9.48 9.24 -16.90
CA ASN A 335 8.90 10.57 -17.18
C ASN A 335 7.94 11.01 -16.06
N TRP A 336 8.31 10.70 -14.81
CA TRP A 336 7.49 10.96 -13.64
C TRP A 336 8.25 11.81 -12.62
N LYS A 337 7.54 12.79 -12.06
CA LYS A 337 8.02 13.66 -10.99
C LYS A 337 6.88 14.00 -10.05
N ALA A 338 7.16 14.02 -8.73
CA ALA A 338 6.21 14.50 -7.74
C ALA A 338 5.88 15.98 -7.96
N LYS A 339 4.58 16.32 -7.92
CA LYS A 339 4.04 17.65 -8.22
C LYS A 339 3.62 18.42 -6.96
N TYR A 340 3.13 17.67 -5.94
CA TYR A 340 2.56 18.26 -4.74
C TYR A 340 3.62 18.48 -3.67
N GLY A 341 3.53 19.62 -2.99
CA GLY A 341 4.35 19.97 -1.85
C GLY A 341 3.68 19.64 -0.53
N ILE A 342 4.36 20.00 0.57
CA ILE A 342 3.89 19.73 1.93
C ILE A 342 2.57 20.47 2.24
N GLU A 343 2.32 21.63 1.63
CA GLU A 343 1.09 22.40 1.85
C GLU A 343 -0.12 21.63 1.28
N GLU A 344 -0.02 21.10 0.05
CA GLU A 344 -1.06 20.27 -0.55
C GLU A 344 -1.25 18.96 0.22
N MET A 345 -0.18 18.31 0.63
CA MET A 345 -0.23 17.09 1.43
C MET A 345 -1.02 17.30 2.72
N CYS A 346 -0.72 18.36 3.48
CA CYS A 346 -1.41 18.69 4.72
C CYS A 346 -2.85 19.15 4.49
N ARG A 347 -3.10 19.96 3.45
CA ARG A 347 -4.45 20.43 3.08
C ARG A 347 -5.37 19.25 2.77
N ASP A 348 -4.92 18.33 1.93
CA ASP A 348 -5.74 17.22 1.46
C ASP A 348 -5.92 16.17 2.55
N GLN A 349 -4.89 15.95 3.39
CA GLN A 349 -5.01 15.14 4.60
C GLN A 349 -6.05 15.71 5.58
N TRP A 350 -6.04 17.02 5.80
CA TRP A 350 -7.02 17.68 6.66
C TRP A 350 -8.42 17.66 6.06
N ASN A 351 -8.55 17.87 4.74
CA ASN A 351 -9.83 17.76 4.04
C ASN A 351 -10.47 16.36 4.23
N TRP A 352 -9.65 15.31 4.15
CA TRP A 352 -10.08 13.95 4.48
C TRP A 352 -10.47 13.82 5.95
N ALA A 353 -9.58 14.20 6.86
CA ALA A 353 -9.75 14.00 8.30
C ALA A 353 -10.96 14.74 8.86
N SER A 354 -11.18 15.98 8.43
CA SER A 354 -12.31 16.82 8.87
C SER A 354 -13.67 16.27 8.42
N LYS A 355 -13.74 15.67 7.25
CA LYS A 355 -14.95 15.03 6.71
C LYS A 355 -15.16 13.61 7.25
N ASN A 356 -14.10 12.94 7.70
CA ASN A 356 -14.10 11.57 8.16
C ASN A 356 -13.35 11.45 9.49
N PRO A 357 -13.83 12.09 10.59
CA PRO A 357 -13.09 12.13 11.86
C PRO A 357 -12.85 10.75 12.48
N TYR A 358 -13.66 9.77 12.11
CA TYR A 358 -13.53 8.36 12.55
C TYR A 358 -13.14 7.42 11.39
N GLY A 359 -12.63 7.95 10.29
CA GLY A 359 -12.24 7.18 9.10
C GLY A 359 -13.46 6.68 8.30
N TYR A 360 -13.28 5.55 7.63
CA TYR A 360 -14.36 4.94 6.84
C TYR A 360 -15.53 4.41 7.68
N GLY A 361 -15.29 4.10 8.95
CA GLY A 361 -16.29 3.53 9.87
C GLY A 361 -17.28 4.52 10.47
N SER A 362 -17.18 5.82 10.18
CA SER A 362 -18.09 6.83 10.71
C SER A 362 -19.52 6.65 10.19
N PRO A 363 -20.53 6.50 11.05
CA PRO A 363 -21.94 6.37 10.62
C PRO A 363 -22.44 7.53 9.77
N ASP A 364 -21.86 8.73 9.92
CA ASP A 364 -22.26 9.96 9.24
C ASP A 364 -21.55 10.23 7.92
N SER A 365 -20.49 9.47 7.59
CA SER A 365 -19.74 9.69 6.35
C SER A 365 -20.57 9.48 5.07
N THR A 366 -21.67 8.72 5.16
CA THR A 366 -22.63 8.52 4.07
C THR A 366 -23.76 9.57 4.07
N LYS A 367 -23.99 10.27 5.20
CA LYS A 367 -25.11 11.25 5.33
C LYS A 367 -24.69 12.69 5.04
N GLN A 368 -23.41 13.04 5.17
CA GLN A 368 -22.95 14.43 5.02
C GLN A 368 -22.80 14.91 3.58
N ASN A 369 -22.77 14.00 2.60
CA ASN A 369 -22.77 14.37 1.19
C ASN A 369 -24.19 14.25 0.64
N GLY A 370 -25.01 15.30 0.83
CA GLY A 370 -26.36 15.46 0.30
C GLY A 370 -26.44 15.58 -1.23
N HIS A 371 -25.60 14.85 -1.96
CA HIS A 371 -25.86 14.54 -3.35
C HIS A 371 -26.57 13.19 -3.41
N HIS A 372 -27.86 13.22 -3.66
CA HIS A 372 -28.64 12.09 -4.11
C HIS A 372 -27.91 11.42 -5.28
N ILE A 373 -27.17 10.34 -5.02
CA ILE A 373 -26.82 9.39 -6.04
C ILE A 373 -28.08 8.50 -6.20
N ASN A 374 -29.05 9.01 -6.97
CA ASN A 374 -30.04 8.17 -7.61
C ASN A 374 -29.33 7.45 -8.76
N GLY A 375 -28.92 6.24 -8.53
CA GLY A 375 -28.22 5.45 -9.53
C GLY A 375 -27.89 4.05 -9.05
N SER A 376 -28.85 3.15 -9.22
CA SER A 376 -28.65 1.72 -9.50
C SER A 376 -27.74 0.93 -8.53
N THR A 377 -28.33 0.51 -7.42
CA THR A 377 -27.83 -0.60 -6.59
C THR A 377 -27.96 -1.97 -7.24
N ASP A 378 -28.50 -2.05 -8.47
CA ASP A 378 -28.84 -3.33 -9.11
C ASP A 378 -27.77 -3.92 -10.02
N THR A 379 -26.71 -3.16 -10.37
CA THR A 379 -25.71 -3.68 -11.34
C THR A 379 -24.62 -4.54 -10.70
N LEU A 380 -24.47 -4.55 -9.37
CA LEU A 380 -23.46 -5.40 -8.68
C LEU A 380 -24.03 -6.75 -8.21
N LYS A 381 -25.33 -7.00 -8.41
CA LYS A 381 -25.98 -8.26 -7.96
C LYS A 381 -26.07 -9.36 -9.02
N GLN A 382 -25.71 -9.14 -10.27
CA GLN A 382 -25.96 -10.11 -11.34
C GLN A 382 -24.79 -11.05 -11.72
N ASN A 383 -23.57 -10.90 -11.15
CA ASN A 383 -22.46 -11.82 -11.48
C ASN A 383 -21.67 -12.29 -10.24
N GLY A 384 -22.34 -12.82 -9.24
CA GLY A 384 -21.67 -13.40 -8.09
C GLY A 384 -22.49 -14.52 -7.48
N HIS A 385 -22.28 -15.76 -7.94
CA HIS A 385 -22.76 -16.94 -7.23
C HIS A 385 -22.05 -17.03 -5.87
N TYR A 386 -22.77 -16.65 -4.82
CA TYR A 386 -22.37 -16.96 -3.43
C TYR A 386 -22.80 -18.40 -3.11
N THR A 387 -21.87 -19.34 -3.10
CA THR A 387 -22.09 -20.62 -2.43
C THR A 387 -21.46 -20.55 -1.04
N TYR A 388 -22.29 -20.35 -0.03
CA TYR A 388 -21.93 -20.62 1.36
C TYR A 388 -21.88 -22.15 1.55
N GLY A 389 -20.70 -22.72 1.60
CA GLY A 389 -20.47 -24.08 2.09
C GLY A 389 -20.31 -24.04 3.61
N SER A 390 -21.39 -24.19 4.36
CA SER A 390 -21.37 -24.45 5.80
C SER A 390 -21.10 -25.94 6.00
N ALA A 391 -19.87 -26.31 6.38
CA ALA A 391 -19.56 -27.64 6.86
C ALA A 391 -19.83 -27.72 8.38
N ASN A 392 -21.07 -28.07 8.74
CA ASN A 392 -21.40 -28.57 10.07
C ASN A 392 -20.93 -30.02 10.16
N SER A 393 -19.87 -30.31 10.91
CA SER A 393 -19.56 -31.65 11.37
C SER A 393 -20.08 -31.85 12.78
N THR A 394 -21.27 -32.37 12.87
CA THR A 394 -21.80 -33.05 14.07
C THR A 394 -21.05 -34.33 14.30
N ARG A 395 -20.26 -34.41 15.36
CA ARG A 395 -19.82 -35.72 15.93
C ARG A 395 -20.78 -36.13 17.02
N GLN A 396 -21.52 -37.19 16.74
CA GLN A 396 -22.24 -37.98 17.76
C GLN A 396 -21.30 -38.89 18.53
N ASN A 397 -21.59 -39.00 19.83
CA ASN A 397 -20.99 -39.90 20.85
C ASN A 397 -21.28 -41.37 20.58
N GLY A 398 -20.35 -42.23 21.00
CA GLY A 398 -20.63 -43.66 21.17
C GLY A 398 -19.50 -44.37 21.91
N HIS A 399 -19.68 -44.57 23.23
CA HIS A 399 -19.33 -45.68 24.12
C HIS A 399 -18.19 -46.65 23.70
N GLY A 400 -17.24 -47.05 24.49
CA GLY A 400 -17.23 -47.50 25.86
C GLY A 400 -16.02 -48.36 26.14
N PHE A 401 -15.63 -48.42 27.41
CA PHE A 401 -14.95 -49.52 28.19
C PHE A 401 -13.54 -50.03 27.79
N GLY A 402 -12.66 -49.97 28.81
CA GLY A 402 -11.56 -50.91 28.95
C GLY A 402 -10.35 -50.42 29.74
N SER A 403 -10.46 -50.52 31.08
CA SER A 403 -9.37 -50.44 32.08
C SER A 403 -8.23 -51.40 31.79
N THR A 404 -6.99 -51.04 32.06
CA THR A 404 -6.05 -51.67 32.98
C THR A 404 -4.65 -51.04 32.93
N ASN A 405 -4.20 -50.48 34.03
CA ASN A 405 -2.81 -50.41 34.44
C ASN A 405 -2.43 -51.79 35.00
N PRO A 406 -1.17 -52.27 35.12
CA PRO A 406 -0.16 -51.65 35.96
C PRO A 406 1.34 -51.85 35.64
N THR A 407 2.16 -51.12 36.43
CA THR A 407 3.45 -51.46 37.08
C THR A 407 4.76 -51.47 36.31
N THR A 408 5.60 -50.51 36.72
CA THR A 408 7.00 -50.56 37.20
C THR A 408 7.95 -51.66 36.69
N GLN A 409 9.12 -51.23 36.19
CA GLN A 409 10.40 -51.53 36.86
C GLN A 409 11.61 -50.79 36.25
N THR A 410 12.37 -50.29 37.15
CA THR A 410 13.76 -49.83 37.22
C THR A 410 14.79 -50.70 36.46
N GLY A 411 15.84 -50.05 35.96
CA GLY A 411 17.07 -50.74 35.53
C GLY A 411 18.16 -49.78 35.06
N ASN A 412 19.12 -49.52 35.95
CA ASN A 412 20.41 -48.86 35.74
C ASN A 412 21.27 -49.54 34.65
N GLY A 413 22.20 -48.74 34.07
CA GLY A 413 23.37 -49.31 33.42
C GLY A 413 24.15 -48.37 32.52
N GLN A 414 25.06 -47.72 33.07
CA GLN A 414 26.32 -47.12 32.70
C GLN A 414 27.05 -47.64 31.44
N THR A 415 27.82 -46.67 30.87
CA THR A 415 29.13 -46.73 30.19
C THR A 415 29.19 -47.24 28.74
N ARG A 416 29.49 -46.44 27.80
CA ARG A 416 30.82 -45.96 27.34
C ARG A 416 30.67 -44.78 26.41
#